data_ce3b890c922f4e08b3219a8001a38167
#
_entry.id   ce3b890c922f4e08b3219a8001a38167
#
_cell.length_a   1.000
_cell.length_b   1.000
_cell.length_c   1.000
_cell.angle_alpha   90.00
_cell.angle_beta   90.00
_cell.angle_gamma   90.00
#
_symmetry.space_group_name_H-M   'P 1'
#
loop_
_entity.id
_entity.type
_entity.pdbx_description
1 polymer ?
#
loop_
_entity_poly.entity_id
_entity_poly.type
_entity_poly.pdbx_seq_one_letter_code
_entity_poly.pdbx_strand_id
1 'polypeptide(L)'
;RVRHTAGGRAGEERVIRAKYVTGCDGARSGVRDAIGRVHVGEPALHAWGVMDVLVNTEFPDWRVKCAINSSAGNILHIPREGGYLSRMYIDLGEVSADDHHRVRQTPIEVVIAKANEILHPYSIDVKQVAWHSVYEVGHRVTDGFDDVPEGADRDPRVFLTGDACHTHSAKAGQGMNVSMQD
;
A
#
# COMPACT_ATOMS: atom_id res chain seq x y z
N ARG A 1 15.61 -16.61 -14.08
CA ARG A 1 16.67 -15.66 -14.46
C ARG A 1 16.56 -14.42 -13.62
N VAL A 2 17.69 -13.83 -13.31
CA VAL A 2 17.80 -12.52 -12.65
C VAL A 2 18.67 -11.63 -13.49
N ARG A 3 18.39 -10.31 -13.47
CA ARG A 3 19.22 -9.30 -14.16
C ARG A 3 19.76 -8.33 -13.12
N HIS A 4 21.05 -8.05 -13.19
CA HIS A 4 21.66 -7.02 -12.37
C HIS A 4 21.15 -5.64 -12.80
N THR A 5 20.56 -4.88 -11.86
CA THR A 5 19.96 -3.56 -12.13
C THR A 5 20.91 -2.41 -11.84
N ALA A 6 22.00 -2.65 -11.09
CA ALA A 6 22.96 -1.61 -10.69
C ALA A 6 24.38 -2.17 -10.55
N GLY A 7 25.35 -1.26 -10.38
CA GLY A 7 26.78 -1.58 -10.23
C GLY A 7 27.45 -1.96 -11.53
N GLY A 8 28.70 -2.43 -11.44
CA GLY A 8 29.54 -2.75 -12.60
C GLY A 8 29.03 -3.89 -13.48
N ARG A 9 27.99 -4.59 -13.05
CA ARG A 9 27.37 -5.68 -13.81
C ARG A 9 25.93 -5.37 -14.22
N ALA A 10 25.53 -4.12 -14.23
CA ALA A 10 24.20 -3.71 -14.68
C ALA A 10 23.92 -4.23 -16.10
N GLY A 11 22.76 -4.88 -16.27
CA GLY A 11 22.35 -5.51 -17.53
C GLY A 11 22.76 -6.98 -17.69
N GLU A 12 23.71 -7.50 -16.92
CA GLU A 12 24.05 -8.91 -16.96
C GLU A 12 22.91 -9.81 -16.47
N GLU A 13 22.65 -10.88 -17.22
CA GLU A 13 21.70 -11.92 -16.81
C GLU A 13 22.42 -13.09 -16.16
N ARG A 14 21.79 -13.62 -15.12
CA ARG A 14 22.26 -14.82 -14.42
C ARG A 14 21.10 -15.80 -14.20
N VAL A 15 21.38 -17.08 -14.33
CA VAL A 15 20.47 -18.14 -13.93
C VAL A 15 20.81 -18.58 -12.51
N ILE A 16 19.86 -18.45 -11.60
CA ILE A 16 19.96 -19.03 -10.26
C ILE A 16 19.09 -20.30 -10.25
N ARG A 17 19.66 -21.40 -9.78
CA ARG A 17 18.92 -22.65 -9.55
C ARG A 17 18.74 -22.80 -8.06
N ALA A 18 17.50 -22.97 -7.63
CA ALA A 18 17.09 -23.15 -6.23
C ALA A 18 16.14 -24.34 -6.12
N LYS A 19 16.06 -24.92 -4.95
CA LYS A 19 15.11 -25.99 -4.63
C LYS A 19 13.70 -25.42 -4.46
N TYR A 20 13.61 -24.21 -3.87
CA TYR A 20 12.38 -23.49 -3.66
C TYR A 20 12.56 -22.02 -4.08
N VAL A 21 11.46 -21.38 -4.44
CA VAL A 21 11.36 -19.95 -4.76
C VAL A 21 10.19 -19.36 -3.98
N THR A 22 10.38 -18.23 -3.33
CA THR A 22 9.31 -17.46 -2.71
C THR A 22 9.17 -16.14 -3.43
N GLY A 23 7.99 -15.88 -3.98
CA GLY A 23 7.63 -14.63 -4.66
C GLY A 23 7.12 -13.60 -3.64
N CYS A 24 8.00 -12.69 -3.21
CA CYS A 24 7.68 -11.54 -2.35
C CYS A 24 7.76 -10.24 -3.16
N ASP A 25 7.40 -10.28 -4.44
CA ASP A 25 7.66 -9.23 -5.43
C ASP A 25 6.47 -8.26 -5.63
N GLY A 26 5.52 -8.28 -4.66
CA GLY A 26 4.49 -7.27 -4.52
C GLY A 26 3.26 -7.46 -5.40
N ALA A 27 2.34 -6.50 -5.37
CA ALA A 27 1.03 -6.58 -6.02
C ALA A 27 1.07 -6.84 -7.54
N ARG A 28 2.18 -6.48 -8.20
CA ARG A 28 2.44 -6.73 -9.63
C ARG A 28 3.45 -7.87 -9.82
N SER A 29 3.30 -8.92 -9.04
CA SER A 29 4.24 -10.05 -8.98
C SER A 29 4.45 -10.71 -10.33
N GLY A 30 5.71 -10.70 -10.80
CA GLY A 30 6.13 -11.48 -11.95
C GLY A 30 6.26 -12.97 -11.64
N VAL A 31 6.48 -13.34 -10.37
CA VAL A 31 6.49 -14.75 -9.94
C VAL A 31 5.09 -15.33 -10.02
N ARG A 32 4.07 -14.61 -9.55
CA ARG A 32 2.65 -15.02 -9.68
C ARG A 32 2.29 -15.26 -11.13
N ASP A 33 2.63 -14.31 -12.01
CA ASP A 33 2.33 -14.42 -13.44
C ASP A 33 3.08 -15.60 -14.08
N ALA A 34 4.34 -15.83 -13.67
CA ALA A 34 5.17 -16.91 -14.20
C ALA A 34 4.66 -18.32 -13.83
N ILE A 35 3.92 -18.47 -12.73
CA ILE A 35 3.29 -19.74 -12.33
C ILE A 35 1.82 -19.83 -12.75
N GLY A 36 1.34 -18.86 -13.53
CA GLY A 36 -0.03 -18.86 -14.08
C GLY A 36 -1.11 -18.53 -13.07
N ARG A 37 -0.77 -17.89 -11.94
CA ARG A 37 -1.74 -17.45 -10.93
C ARG A 37 -2.22 -16.03 -11.20
N VAL A 38 -3.46 -15.74 -10.78
CA VAL A 38 -4.09 -14.42 -10.98
C VAL A 38 -4.64 -13.88 -9.67
N HIS A 39 -4.62 -12.55 -9.55
CA HIS A 39 -5.35 -11.87 -8.48
C HIS A 39 -6.85 -11.84 -8.78
N VAL A 40 -7.65 -12.34 -7.85
CA VAL A 40 -9.11 -12.31 -7.90
C VAL A 40 -9.61 -11.40 -6.78
N GLY A 41 -10.66 -10.61 -7.05
CA GLY A 41 -11.26 -9.72 -6.05
C GLY A 41 -11.78 -8.43 -6.66
N GLU A 42 -12.15 -7.50 -5.79
CA GLU A 42 -12.77 -6.25 -6.18
C GLU A 42 -11.74 -5.17 -6.51
N PRO A 43 -11.98 -4.35 -7.53
CA PRO A 43 -11.15 -3.18 -7.80
C PRO A 43 -11.24 -2.19 -6.64
N ALA A 44 -10.19 -1.38 -6.50
CA ALA A 44 -10.24 -0.27 -5.56
C ALA A 44 -11.20 0.80 -6.09
N LEU A 45 -12.32 0.96 -5.42
CA LEU A 45 -13.25 2.07 -5.67
C LEU A 45 -13.11 3.17 -4.61
N HIS A 46 -11.98 3.20 -3.87
CA HIS A 46 -11.73 4.14 -2.80
C HIS A 46 -10.27 4.57 -2.76
N ALA A 47 -10.03 5.86 -2.65
CA ALA A 47 -8.69 6.43 -2.61
C ALA A 47 -8.31 6.96 -1.23
N TRP A 48 -7.03 6.84 -0.92
CA TRP A 48 -6.42 7.35 0.30
C TRP A 48 -5.23 8.22 -0.05
N GLY A 49 -5.28 9.48 0.37
CA GLY A 49 -4.10 10.33 0.41
C GLY A 49 -3.27 9.99 1.64
N VAL A 50 -1.98 9.73 1.45
CA VAL A 50 -1.05 9.48 2.55
C VAL A 50 0.06 10.51 2.51
N MET A 51 0.32 11.14 3.64
CA MET A 51 1.39 12.13 3.75
C MET A 51 2.16 12.00 5.06
N ASP A 52 3.49 12.18 4.97
CA ASP A 52 4.37 12.37 6.11
C ASP A 52 4.70 13.86 6.21
N VAL A 53 4.27 14.51 7.28
CA VAL A 53 4.30 15.96 7.39
C VAL A 53 4.83 16.45 8.73
N LEU A 54 5.48 17.63 8.69
CA LEU A 54 5.70 18.47 9.86
C LEU A 54 4.64 19.55 9.85
N VAL A 55 3.93 19.71 10.95
CA VAL A 55 2.82 20.65 11.04
C VAL A 55 2.83 21.45 12.35
N ASN A 56 2.17 22.61 12.32
CA ASN A 56 1.64 23.25 13.51
C ASN A 56 0.14 22.95 13.61
N THR A 57 -0.33 22.56 14.78
CA THR A 57 -1.73 22.27 15.01
C THR A 57 -2.09 22.41 16.50
N GLU A 58 -3.34 22.73 16.77
CA GLU A 58 -3.93 22.71 18.11
C GLU A 58 -4.79 21.45 18.35
N PHE A 59 -4.75 20.49 17.42
CA PHE A 59 -5.45 19.23 17.62
C PHE A 59 -4.85 18.48 18.84
N PRO A 60 -5.65 18.19 19.89
CA PRO A 60 -5.12 17.77 21.19
C PRO A 60 -4.39 16.43 21.16
N ASP A 61 -4.84 15.51 20.32
CA ASP A 61 -4.32 14.15 20.27
C ASP A 61 -3.22 13.97 19.21
N TRP A 62 -2.57 15.07 18.79
CA TRP A 62 -1.55 15.04 17.74
C TRP A 62 -0.37 14.09 18.02
N ARG A 63 -0.10 13.81 19.30
CA ARG A 63 1.02 12.94 19.71
C ARG A 63 0.63 11.49 19.93
N VAL A 64 -0.63 11.13 19.65
CA VAL A 64 -1.17 9.79 19.86
C VAL A 64 -1.67 9.23 18.53
N LYS A 65 -1.53 7.92 18.35
CA LYS A 65 -2.19 7.26 17.22
C LYS A 65 -3.70 7.33 17.41
N CYS A 66 -4.42 7.91 16.47
CA CYS A 66 -5.87 8.04 16.54
C CYS A 66 -6.55 7.88 15.18
N ALA A 67 -7.79 7.44 15.23
CA ALA A 67 -8.70 7.46 14.10
C ALA A 67 -9.68 8.62 14.31
N ILE A 68 -9.74 9.51 13.34
CA ILE A 68 -10.59 10.70 13.35
C ILE A 68 -11.72 10.46 12.35
N ASN A 69 -12.96 10.55 12.82
CA ASN A 69 -14.14 10.37 11.99
C ASN A 69 -14.99 11.64 12.04
N SER A 70 -15.37 12.15 10.89
CA SER A 70 -16.27 13.29 10.76
C SER A 70 -17.25 13.07 9.60
N SER A 71 -18.21 13.97 9.45
CA SER A 71 -19.12 13.95 8.30
C SER A 71 -18.41 14.21 6.97
N ALA A 72 -17.21 14.80 7.01
CA ALA A 72 -16.39 15.08 5.83
C ALA A 72 -15.51 13.90 5.41
N GLY A 73 -15.35 12.85 6.24
CA GLY A 73 -14.52 11.68 5.96
C GLY A 73 -13.73 11.21 7.17
N ASN A 74 -12.68 10.44 6.90
CA ASN A 74 -11.89 9.76 7.93
C ASN A 74 -10.41 10.09 7.79
N ILE A 75 -9.71 10.18 8.92
CA ILE A 75 -8.24 10.22 8.98
C ILE A 75 -7.75 9.16 9.96
N LEU A 76 -6.74 8.38 9.52
CA LEU A 76 -5.90 7.64 10.45
C LEU A 76 -4.60 8.44 10.64
N HIS A 77 -4.36 8.90 11.85
CA HIS A 77 -3.17 9.64 12.25
C HIS A 77 -2.21 8.76 13.04
N ILE A 78 -0.93 8.79 12.66
CA ILE A 78 0.12 7.98 13.28
C ILE A 78 1.35 8.85 13.51
N PRO A 79 1.71 9.18 14.76
CA PRO A 79 2.99 9.81 15.06
C PRO A 79 4.15 8.94 14.58
N ARG A 80 5.14 9.57 13.96
CA ARG A 80 6.33 8.90 13.46
C ARG A 80 7.52 9.10 14.39
N GLU A 81 8.64 8.52 14.00
CA GLU A 81 9.90 8.60 14.72
C GLU A 81 10.33 10.05 14.95
N GLY A 82 10.96 10.32 16.09
CA GLY A 82 11.44 11.66 16.46
C GLY A 82 10.39 12.58 17.07
N GLY A 83 9.11 12.20 17.07
CA GLY A 83 8.03 12.95 17.74
C GLY A 83 7.55 14.22 17.04
N TYR A 84 8.11 14.57 15.89
CA TYR A 84 7.69 15.76 15.10
C TYR A 84 6.98 15.37 13.83
N LEU A 85 7.43 14.31 13.16
CA LEU A 85 6.86 13.81 11.91
C LEU A 85 5.59 13.03 12.21
N SER A 86 4.56 13.25 11.43
CA SER A 86 3.30 12.52 11.50
C SER A 86 2.92 11.96 10.16
N ARG A 87 2.44 10.73 10.16
CA ARG A 87 1.81 10.11 8.99
C ARG A 87 0.31 10.22 9.11
N MET A 88 -0.31 10.72 8.07
CA MET A 88 -1.76 10.82 7.97
C MET A 88 -2.24 10.03 6.75
N TYR A 89 -3.25 9.19 6.94
CA TYR A 89 -4.03 8.56 5.89
C TYR A 89 -5.36 9.28 5.81
N ILE A 90 -5.58 10.02 4.74
CA ILE A 90 -6.75 10.87 4.53
C ILE A 90 -7.67 10.18 3.54
N ASP A 91 -8.91 9.99 3.92
CA ASP A 91 -9.98 9.47 3.09
C ASP A 91 -10.31 10.48 1.98
N LEU A 92 -10.04 10.13 0.73
CA LEU A 92 -10.37 10.95 -0.44
C LEU A 92 -11.70 10.59 -1.09
N GLY A 93 -12.39 9.57 -0.53
CA GLY A 93 -13.69 9.13 -1.01
C GLY A 93 -13.63 8.07 -2.10
N GLU A 94 -14.79 7.84 -2.69
CA GLU A 94 -14.97 6.87 -3.75
C GLU A 94 -14.35 7.36 -5.07
N VAL A 95 -13.79 6.41 -5.82
CA VAL A 95 -13.19 6.64 -7.13
C VAL A 95 -14.06 5.96 -8.18
N SER A 96 -14.40 6.68 -9.24
CA SER A 96 -15.10 6.11 -10.38
C SER A 96 -14.29 5.02 -11.06
N ALA A 97 -14.94 3.96 -11.51
CA ALA A 97 -14.30 2.92 -12.31
C ALA A 97 -13.61 3.47 -13.58
N ASP A 98 -14.12 4.60 -14.11
CA ASP A 98 -13.59 5.28 -15.29
C ASP A 98 -12.48 6.30 -14.96
N ASP A 99 -12.02 6.37 -13.72
CA ASP A 99 -10.97 7.32 -13.32
C ASP A 99 -9.61 7.06 -13.98
N HIS A 100 -9.37 5.82 -14.44
CA HIS A 100 -8.11 5.41 -15.08
C HIS A 100 -6.87 5.77 -14.24
N HIS A 101 -6.96 5.66 -12.92
CA HIS A 101 -5.90 5.99 -11.95
C HIS A 101 -5.50 7.47 -11.88
N ARG A 102 -6.30 8.40 -12.40
CA ARG A 102 -6.03 9.84 -12.32
C ARG A 102 -5.99 10.34 -10.87
N VAL A 103 -6.77 9.74 -9.98
CA VAL A 103 -6.76 10.05 -8.55
C VAL A 103 -5.37 9.92 -7.93
N ARG A 104 -4.48 9.09 -8.46
CA ARG A 104 -3.08 8.96 -8.00
C ARG A 104 -2.25 10.21 -8.26
N GLN A 105 -2.71 11.10 -9.12
CA GLN A 105 -2.06 12.37 -9.45
C GLN A 105 -2.65 13.53 -8.63
N THR A 106 -3.52 13.24 -7.64
CA THR A 106 -4.09 14.27 -6.77
C THR A 106 -2.97 15.09 -6.13
N PRO A 107 -2.95 16.41 -6.33
CA PRO A 107 -1.94 17.29 -5.73
C PRO A 107 -1.98 17.25 -4.20
N ILE A 108 -0.82 17.46 -3.56
CA ILE A 108 -0.72 17.41 -2.11
C ILE A 108 -1.58 18.49 -1.43
N GLU A 109 -1.78 19.63 -2.08
CA GLU A 109 -2.61 20.72 -1.58
C GLU A 109 -4.07 20.29 -1.43
N VAL A 110 -4.58 19.45 -2.34
CA VAL A 110 -5.93 18.88 -2.26
C VAL A 110 -6.03 17.91 -1.08
N VAL A 111 -5.00 17.10 -0.86
CA VAL A 111 -4.93 16.17 0.28
C VAL A 111 -4.92 16.94 1.61
N ILE A 112 -4.13 18.03 1.70
CA ILE A 112 -4.06 18.90 2.88
C ILE A 112 -5.40 19.60 3.11
N ALA A 113 -6.04 20.12 2.07
CA ALA A 113 -7.34 20.75 2.17
C ALA A 113 -8.40 19.78 2.70
N LYS A 114 -8.40 18.55 2.19
CA LYS A 114 -9.30 17.48 2.67
C LYS A 114 -9.02 17.10 4.12
N ALA A 115 -7.75 17.04 4.53
CA ALA A 115 -7.39 16.80 5.92
C ALA A 115 -7.95 17.89 6.85
N ASN A 116 -7.85 19.17 6.46
CA ASN A 116 -8.39 20.28 7.23
C ASN A 116 -9.92 20.29 7.28
N GLU A 117 -10.59 19.88 6.20
CA GLU A 117 -12.05 19.69 6.20
C GLU A 117 -12.49 18.65 7.22
N ILE A 118 -11.81 17.49 7.26
CA ILE A 118 -12.12 16.40 8.19
C ILE A 118 -11.80 16.77 9.63
N LEU A 119 -10.72 17.51 9.86
CA LEU A 119 -10.26 17.90 11.20
C LEU A 119 -11.11 19.01 11.84
N HIS A 120 -11.93 19.72 11.07
CA HIS A 120 -12.70 20.84 11.61
C HIS A 120 -13.41 20.48 12.95
N PRO A 121 -13.34 21.31 14.00
CA PRO A 121 -12.88 22.73 14.02
C PRO A 121 -11.36 22.94 14.13
N TYR A 122 -10.58 21.89 14.27
CA TYR A 122 -9.13 21.99 14.26
C TYR A 122 -8.58 22.10 12.83
N SER A 123 -7.32 22.47 12.72
CA SER A 123 -6.61 22.50 11.44
C SER A 123 -5.15 22.10 11.58
N ILE A 124 -4.54 21.76 10.47
CA ILE A 124 -3.09 21.58 10.36
C ILE A 124 -2.52 22.69 9.46
N ASP A 125 -1.47 23.34 9.93
CA ASP A 125 -0.64 24.24 9.14
C ASP A 125 0.65 23.48 8.76
N VAL A 126 0.67 22.94 7.55
CA VAL A 126 1.76 22.07 7.07
C VAL A 126 2.99 22.93 6.76
N LYS A 127 4.07 22.71 7.50
CA LYS A 127 5.35 23.41 7.34
C LYS A 127 6.27 22.70 6.35
N GLN A 128 6.21 21.37 6.32
CA GLN A 128 7.00 20.56 5.39
C GLN A 128 6.27 19.27 5.07
N VAL A 129 6.30 18.87 3.82
CA VAL A 129 5.91 17.56 3.35
C VAL A 129 7.19 16.75 3.12
N ALA A 130 7.45 15.75 3.95
CA ALA A 130 8.60 14.89 3.80
C ALA A 130 8.34 13.82 2.74
N TRP A 131 7.11 13.37 2.63
CA TRP A 131 6.68 12.39 1.63
C TRP A 131 5.16 12.41 1.47
N HIS A 132 4.67 12.11 0.27
CA HIS A 132 3.24 11.86 0.04
C HIS A 132 3.00 10.89 -1.11
N SER A 133 1.84 10.26 -1.09
CA SER A 133 1.35 9.42 -2.19
C SER A 133 -0.18 9.28 -2.10
N VAL A 134 -0.81 8.91 -3.20
CA VAL A 134 -2.23 8.54 -3.23
C VAL A 134 -2.36 7.09 -3.63
N TYR A 135 -3.09 6.33 -2.82
CA TYR A 135 -3.31 4.89 -3.00
C TYR A 135 -4.76 4.60 -3.38
N GLU A 136 -4.90 3.81 -4.39
CA GLU A 136 -6.11 3.03 -4.68
C GLU A 136 -5.81 1.60 -4.30
N VAL A 137 -6.48 1.08 -3.30
CA VAL A 137 -6.24 -0.28 -2.81
C VAL A 137 -7.46 -1.15 -3.04
N GLY A 138 -7.32 -2.12 -3.93
CA GLY A 138 -8.30 -3.18 -4.10
C GLY A 138 -8.09 -4.31 -3.09
N HIS A 139 -9.17 -4.98 -2.74
CA HIS A 139 -9.14 -6.21 -1.97
C HIS A 139 -9.02 -7.38 -2.93
N ARG A 140 -7.86 -7.99 -2.98
CA ARG A 140 -7.57 -9.09 -3.90
C ARG A 140 -6.82 -10.20 -3.19
N VAL A 141 -7.06 -11.40 -3.63
CA VAL A 141 -6.31 -12.59 -3.23
C VAL A 141 -5.98 -13.40 -4.49
N THR A 142 -4.85 -14.09 -4.49
CA THR A 142 -4.51 -15.00 -5.58
C THR A 142 -5.40 -16.24 -5.57
N ASP A 143 -5.67 -16.81 -6.72
CA ASP A 143 -6.40 -18.06 -6.89
C ASP A 143 -5.63 -19.31 -6.41
N GLY A 144 -4.37 -19.14 -6.04
CA GLY A 144 -3.54 -20.17 -5.42
C GLY A 144 -2.24 -19.57 -4.91
N PHE A 145 -1.69 -20.12 -3.82
CA PHE A 145 -0.53 -19.59 -3.12
C PHE A 145 0.79 -20.25 -3.55
N ASP A 146 0.71 -21.22 -4.46
CA ASP A 146 1.85 -21.98 -4.96
C ASP A 146 1.69 -22.38 -6.44
N ASP A 147 2.69 -23.08 -6.97
CA ASP A 147 2.75 -23.52 -8.37
C ASP A 147 2.05 -24.85 -8.65
N VAL A 148 1.35 -25.44 -7.67
CA VAL A 148 0.66 -26.73 -7.86
C VAL A 148 -0.77 -26.50 -8.32
N PRO A 149 -1.16 -26.96 -9.51
CA PRO A 149 -2.56 -26.94 -9.92
C PRO A 149 -3.43 -27.79 -9.00
N GLU A 150 -4.68 -27.43 -8.84
CA GLU A 150 -5.64 -28.21 -8.07
C GLU A 150 -5.74 -29.65 -8.61
N GLY A 151 -5.65 -30.61 -7.68
CA GLY A 151 -5.71 -32.06 -8.00
C GLY A 151 -4.39 -32.67 -8.51
N ALA A 152 -3.31 -31.89 -8.61
CA ALA A 152 -2.00 -32.43 -8.99
C ALA A 152 -1.29 -33.06 -7.79
N ASP A 153 -0.78 -34.29 -7.98
CA ASP A 153 -0.03 -35.03 -6.95
C ASP A 153 1.48 -34.73 -7.05
N ARG A 154 1.86 -33.55 -6.56
CA ARG A 154 3.26 -33.12 -6.41
C ARG A 154 3.43 -32.07 -5.34
N ASP A 155 4.60 -32.01 -4.74
CA ASP A 155 4.96 -30.95 -3.79
C ASP A 155 5.19 -29.60 -4.48
N PRO A 156 4.77 -28.49 -3.86
CA PRO A 156 5.03 -27.15 -4.36
C PRO A 156 6.51 -26.79 -4.28
N ARG A 157 6.95 -25.97 -5.21
CA ARG A 157 8.32 -25.45 -5.28
C ARG A 157 8.41 -23.94 -5.40
N VAL A 158 7.33 -23.32 -5.81
CA VAL A 158 7.22 -21.87 -5.89
C VAL A 158 6.04 -21.43 -5.02
N PHE A 159 6.27 -20.48 -4.12
CA PHE A 159 5.28 -19.95 -3.20
C PHE A 159 5.12 -18.44 -3.42
N LEU A 160 3.94 -17.92 -3.16
CA LEU A 160 3.64 -16.49 -3.19
C LEU A 160 3.37 -16.02 -1.76
N THR A 161 3.92 -14.85 -1.39
CA THR A 161 3.74 -14.26 -0.06
C THR A 161 3.53 -12.74 -0.16
N GLY A 162 2.90 -12.15 0.85
CA GLY A 162 2.65 -10.73 0.92
C GLY A 162 1.75 -10.21 -0.20
N ASP A 163 2.00 -9.01 -0.69
CA ASP A 163 1.21 -8.40 -1.77
C ASP A 163 1.25 -9.22 -3.09
N ALA A 164 2.17 -10.16 -3.23
CA ALA A 164 2.18 -11.08 -4.37
C ALA A 164 0.99 -12.04 -4.33
N CYS A 165 0.49 -12.39 -3.14
CA CYS A 165 -0.68 -13.25 -2.99
C CYS A 165 -1.94 -12.51 -2.54
N HIS A 166 -1.87 -11.44 -1.75
CA HIS A 166 -3.06 -10.69 -1.32
C HIS A 166 -2.79 -9.20 -1.13
N THR A 167 -3.77 -8.38 -1.47
CA THR A 167 -3.77 -6.94 -1.23
C THR A 167 -5.03 -6.53 -0.47
N HIS A 168 -4.90 -5.57 0.42
CA HIS A 168 -6.00 -5.05 1.24
C HIS A 168 -5.77 -3.60 1.64
N SER A 169 -6.81 -2.93 2.16
CA SER A 169 -6.70 -1.54 2.55
C SER A 169 -5.78 -1.34 3.76
N ALA A 170 -5.19 -0.14 3.86
CA ALA A 170 -4.32 0.24 4.96
C ALA A 170 -5.05 0.53 6.28
N LYS A 171 -6.39 0.52 6.30
CA LYS A 171 -7.24 0.94 7.44
C LYS A 171 -6.88 0.26 8.75
N ALA A 172 -6.67 -1.05 8.73
CA ALA A 172 -6.34 -1.82 9.93
C ALA A 172 -4.85 -1.76 10.31
N GLY A 173 -3.98 -1.30 9.41
CA GLY A 173 -2.53 -1.28 9.59
C GLY A 173 -1.92 -2.69 9.74
N GLN A 174 -2.55 -3.73 9.21
CA GLN A 174 -2.17 -5.14 9.39
C GLN A 174 -1.38 -5.72 8.21
N GLY A 175 -1.18 -4.97 7.12
CA GLY A 175 -0.58 -5.49 5.89
C GLY A 175 0.74 -6.21 6.09
N MET A 176 1.68 -5.58 6.76
CA MET A 176 2.97 -6.18 7.06
C MET A 176 2.84 -7.43 7.93
N ASN A 177 1.97 -7.39 8.95
CA ASN A 177 1.80 -8.51 9.87
C ASN A 177 1.25 -9.75 9.16
N VAL A 178 0.24 -9.57 8.30
CA VAL A 178 -0.32 -10.67 7.51
C VAL A 178 0.72 -11.21 6.52
N SER A 179 1.40 -10.31 5.80
CA SER A 179 2.44 -10.70 4.82
C SER A 179 3.64 -11.43 5.44
N MET A 180 3.90 -11.24 6.73
CA MET A 180 4.96 -11.97 7.45
C MET A 180 4.49 -13.31 8.02
N GLN A 181 3.20 -13.58 8.00
CA GLN A 181 2.60 -14.84 8.45
C GLN A 181 2.42 -15.86 7.31
N ASP A 182 2.48 -15.39 6.05
CA ASP A 182 2.47 -16.25 4.88
C ASP A 182 3.75 -17.12 4.83
#